data_7122ee5a522070ce05093500beadc346
#
_entry.id   7122ee5a522070ce05093500beadc346
#
_cell.length_a   1.000
_cell.length_b   1.000
_cell.length_c   1.000
_cell.angle_alpha   90.00
_cell.angle_beta   90.00
_cell.angle_gamma   90.00
#
_symmetry.space_group_name_H-M   'P 1'
#
loop_
_entity.id
_entity.type
_entity.pdbx_description
1 polymer ?
#
loop_
_entity_poly.entity_id
_entity_poly.type
_entity_poly.pdbx_seq_one_letter_code
_entity_poly.pdbx_strand_id
1 'polypeptide(L)'
;VFLLGARTDKDLLELDEFAKIGRVCITTEDGSAGEQGFVTNHSILQRESFDMISTCGPKPMMVSVARYANKANVECEVSLENKMACGVGACLCCVEKTSKGNQCVCKDGPVINIKNLLWEL
;
A
#
# COMPACT_ATOMS: atom_id res chain seq x y z
N VAL A 1 11.90 0.12 6.97
CA VAL A 1 12.08 0.96 5.78
C VAL A 1 10.75 1.53 5.36
N PHE A 2 10.71 2.81 5.01
CA PHE A 2 9.56 3.48 4.42
C PHE A 2 9.86 3.79 2.96
N LEU A 3 8.99 3.38 2.06
CA LEU A 3 9.07 3.72 0.65
C LEU A 3 7.86 4.60 0.31
N LEU A 4 8.11 5.88 0.13
CA LEU A 4 7.10 6.90 -0.12
C LEU A 4 7.06 7.25 -1.60
N GLY A 5 5.87 7.27 -2.17
CA GLY A 5 5.62 7.65 -3.55
C GLY A 5 4.70 8.84 -3.67
N ALA A 6 5.03 9.77 -4.56
CA ALA A 6 4.25 10.96 -4.85
C ALA A 6 4.33 11.32 -6.33
N ARG A 7 3.49 12.25 -6.80
CA ARG A 7 3.61 12.79 -8.16
C ARG A 7 4.80 13.72 -8.28
N THR A 8 4.97 14.58 -7.29
CA THR A 8 6.04 15.59 -7.22
C THR A 8 6.60 15.65 -5.80
N ASP A 9 7.72 16.33 -5.62
CA ASP A 9 8.32 16.61 -4.30
C ASP A 9 7.36 17.35 -3.35
N LYS A 10 6.47 18.17 -3.90
CA LYS A 10 5.49 18.97 -3.13
C LYS A 10 4.38 18.13 -2.52
N ASP A 11 4.14 16.93 -3.04
CA ASP A 11 3.12 16.01 -2.56
C ASP A 11 3.67 15.05 -1.48
N LEU A 12 4.97 15.12 -1.19
CA LEU A 12 5.60 14.34 -0.14
C LEU A 12 5.32 14.96 1.23
N LEU A 13 4.70 14.21 2.11
CA LEU A 13 4.30 14.66 3.43
C LEU A 13 5.09 13.92 4.53
N GLU A 14 5.30 14.60 5.65
CA GLU A 14 5.82 14.02 6.89
C GLU A 14 7.17 13.28 6.77
N LEU A 15 8.01 13.65 5.80
CA LEU A 15 9.31 13.00 5.59
C LEU A 15 10.18 12.99 6.84
N ASP A 16 10.21 14.09 7.60
CA ASP A 16 11.01 14.22 8.81
C ASP A 16 10.49 13.29 9.92
N GLU A 17 9.19 13.08 10.00
CA GLU A 17 8.59 12.17 10.98
C GLU A 17 8.94 10.72 10.66
N PHE A 18 8.84 10.32 9.39
CA PHE A 18 9.28 8.98 8.99
C PHE A 18 10.77 8.76 9.18
N ALA A 19 11.60 9.77 8.92
CA ALA A 19 13.05 9.70 9.08
C ALA A 19 13.50 9.50 10.55
N LYS A 20 12.68 9.94 11.52
CA LYS A 20 12.95 9.73 12.96
C LYS A 20 12.82 8.26 13.37
N ILE A 21 12.01 7.49 12.68
CA ILE A 21 11.65 6.12 13.07
C ILE A 21 12.18 5.05 12.10
N GLY A 22 12.74 5.45 10.96
CA GLY A 22 13.31 4.48 10.03
C GLY A 22 13.93 5.10 8.78
N ARG A 23 14.52 4.26 7.97
CA ARG A 23 15.10 4.67 6.69
C ARG A 23 13.98 5.00 5.69
N VAL A 24 14.07 6.17 5.08
CA VAL A 24 13.11 6.66 4.08
C VAL A 24 13.71 6.55 2.68
N CYS A 25 12.96 5.95 1.78
CA CYS A 25 13.20 5.92 0.35
C CYS A 25 12.07 6.65 -0.37
N ILE A 26 12.36 7.34 -1.45
CA ILE A 26 11.40 8.21 -2.12
C ILE A 26 11.38 7.93 -3.62
N THR A 27 10.16 7.90 -4.19
CA THR A 27 9.94 7.99 -5.62
C THR A 27 9.02 9.16 -5.94
N THR A 28 9.29 9.85 -7.04
CA THR A 28 8.34 10.81 -7.63
C THR A 28 8.15 10.52 -9.10
N GLU A 29 6.92 10.67 -9.58
CA GLU A 29 6.63 10.39 -10.98
C GLU A 29 7.41 11.30 -11.93
N ASP A 30 7.60 12.57 -11.55
CA ASP A 30 8.35 13.58 -12.31
C ASP A 30 9.86 13.57 -12.03
N GLY A 31 10.34 12.82 -11.06
CA GLY A 31 11.75 12.76 -10.67
C GLY A 31 12.23 13.96 -9.87
N SER A 32 11.34 14.80 -9.32
CA SER A 32 11.71 16.00 -8.55
C SER A 32 12.34 15.67 -7.19
N ALA A 33 12.09 14.47 -6.64
CA ALA A 33 12.75 13.95 -5.45
C ALA A 33 12.90 12.44 -5.51
N GLY A 34 13.99 11.90 -4.96
CA GLY A 34 14.24 10.47 -4.93
C GLY A 34 14.47 9.86 -6.32
N GLU A 35 14.06 8.59 -6.49
CA GLU A 35 14.10 7.93 -7.79
C GLU A 35 12.85 8.29 -8.60
N GLN A 36 13.00 8.44 -9.92
CA GLN A 36 11.87 8.71 -10.80
C GLN A 36 11.05 7.45 -11.05
N GLY A 37 9.74 7.57 -10.90
CA GLY A 37 8.78 6.51 -11.20
C GLY A 37 7.82 6.21 -10.06
N PHE A 38 7.18 5.04 -10.14
CA PHE A 38 6.28 4.54 -9.10
C PHE A 38 7.05 3.80 -8.00
N VAL A 39 6.44 3.60 -6.85
CA VAL A 39 7.06 2.88 -5.72
C VAL A 39 7.62 1.51 -6.13
N THR A 40 6.96 0.80 -7.03
CA THR A 40 7.41 -0.50 -7.54
C THR A 40 8.63 -0.42 -8.48
N ASN A 41 9.02 0.77 -8.90
CA ASN A 41 10.24 1.00 -9.72
C ASN A 41 11.47 1.26 -8.87
N HIS A 42 11.32 1.56 -7.57
CA HIS A 42 12.45 1.92 -6.71
C HIS A 42 13.47 0.77 -6.60
N SER A 43 14.73 1.11 -6.76
CA SER A 43 15.85 0.15 -6.78
C SER A 43 16.01 -0.67 -5.50
N ILE A 44 15.48 -0.19 -4.35
CA ILE A 44 15.52 -0.91 -3.08
C ILE A 44 14.83 -2.28 -3.17
N LEU A 45 13.76 -2.38 -3.95
CA LEU A 45 13.00 -3.61 -4.14
C LEU A 45 13.78 -4.69 -4.92
N GLN A 46 14.86 -4.28 -5.61
CA GLN A 46 15.76 -5.20 -6.32
C GLN A 46 17.03 -5.51 -5.52
N ARG A 47 17.41 -4.57 -4.63
CA ARG A 47 18.67 -4.68 -3.86
C ARG A 47 18.51 -5.37 -2.52
N GLU A 48 17.32 -5.33 -1.95
CA GLU A 48 17.03 -5.86 -0.62
C GLU A 48 15.87 -6.84 -0.65
N SER A 49 15.90 -7.81 0.26
CA SER A 49 14.79 -8.71 0.52
C SER A 49 14.02 -8.25 1.75
N PHE A 50 12.71 -8.48 1.73
CA PHE A 50 11.82 -8.11 2.81
C PHE A 50 11.01 -9.33 3.23
N ASP A 51 10.76 -9.48 4.52
CA ASP A 51 9.91 -10.54 5.05
C ASP A 51 8.44 -10.19 4.92
N MET A 52 8.12 -8.90 5.01
CA MET A 52 6.77 -8.40 4.93
C MET A 52 6.71 -7.01 4.30
N ILE A 53 5.66 -6.77 3.54
CA ILE A 53 5.34 -5.47 2.95
C ILE A 53 3.95 -5.06 3.42
N SER A 54 3.86 -3.86 4.01
CA SER A 54 2.58 -3.22 4.31
C SER A 54 2.43 -2.00 3.41
N THR A 55 1.29 -1.85 2.75
CA THR A 55 1.06 -0.74 1.81
C THR A 55 -0.28 -0.07 2.02
N CYS A 56 -0.31 1.24 1.84
CA CYS A 56 -1.50 2.07 1.87
C CYS A 56 -1.39 3.15 0.78
N GLY A 57 -2.48 3.45 0.12
CA GLY A 57 -2.54 4.49 -0.91
C GLY A 57 -3.58 4.20 -2.00
N PRO A 58 -3.46 4.83 -3.17
CA PRO A 58 -4.37 4.60 -4.27
C PRO A 58 -4.44 3.12 -4.67
N LYS A 59 -5.63 2.63 -4.97
CA LYS A 59 -5.84 1.21 -5.32
C LYS A 59 -4.90 0.70 -6.42
N PRO A 60 -4.63 1.43 -7.52
CA PRO A 60 -3.66 0.97 -8.52
C PRO A 60 -2.25 0.75 -7.97
N MET A 61 -1.81 1.61 -7.04
CA MET A 61 -0.51 1.46 -6.37
C MET A 61 -0.49 0.21 -5.50
N MET A 62 -1.50 0.02 -4.64
CA MET A 62 -1.61 -1.15 -3.78
C MET A 62 -1.64 -2.46 -4.59
N VAL A 63 -2.38 -2.50 -5.71
CA VAL A 63 -2.41 -3.66 -6.62
C VAL A 63 -1.02 -3.92 -7.22
N SER A 64 -0.29 -2.88 -7.63
CA SER A 64 1.07 -3.03 -8.17
C SER A 64 2.04 -3.57 -7.13
N VAL A 65 1.96 -3.06 -5.88
CA VAL A 65 2.78 -3.56 -4.77
C VAL A 65 2.42 -5.01 -4.42
N ALA A 66 1.13 -5.35 -4.41
CA ALA A 66 0.66 -6.72 -4.16
C ALA A 66 1.16 -7.70 -5.24
N ARG A 67 1.14 -7.30 -6.51
CA ARG A 67 1.73 -8.10 -7.61
C ARG A 67 3.22 -8.33 -7.43
N TYR A 68 3.95 -7.28 -7.06
CA TYR A 68 5.38 -7.41 -6.75
C TYR A 68 5.61 -8.40 -5.61
N ALA A 69 4.90 -8.23 -4.49
CA ALA A 69 5.03 -9.09 -3.32
C ALA A 69 4.68 -10.56 -3.63
N ASN A 70 3.60 -10.78 -4.37
CA ASN A 70 3.18 -12.11 -4.80
C ASN A 70 4.26 -12.77 -5.67
N LYS A 71 4.81 -12.04 -6.65
CA LYS A 71 5.89 -12.53 -7.52
C LYS A 71 7.19 -12.82 -6.75
N ALA A 72 7.51 -12.00 -5.76
CA ALA A 72 8.68 -12.16 -4.91
C ALA A 72 8.47 -13.17 -3.77
N ASN A 73 7.26 -13.72 -3.63
CA ASN A 73 6.86 -14.60 -2.53
C ASN A 73 7.06 -13.97 -1.14
N VAL A 74 6.74 -12.68 -1.02
CA VAL A 74 6.81 -11.90 0.21
C VAL A 74 5.41 -11.74 0.78
N GLU A 75 5.27 -11.86 2.10
CA GLU A 75 4.00 -11.56 2.78
C GLU A 75 3.64 -10.09 2.57
N CYS A 76 2.36 -9.83 2.25
CA CYS A 76 1.91 -8.47 1.98
C CYS A 76 0.53 -8.20 2.56
N GLU A 77 0.40 -7.03 3.14
CA GLU A 77 -0.85 -6.47 3.64
C GLU A 77 -1.15 -5.15 2.96
N VAL A 78 -2.42 -4.87 2.78
CA VAL A 78 -2.91 -3.59 2.27
C VAL A 78 -3.87 -2.97 3.26
N SER A 79 -3.71 -1.68 3.50
CA SER A 79 -4.68 -0.89 4.25
C SER A 79 -5.66 -0.26 3.27
N LEU A 80 -6.88 -0.75 3.29
CA LEU A 80 -7.93 -0.33 2.36
C LEU A 80 -8.63 0.95 2.84
N GLU A 81 -8.89 1.85 1.91
CA GLU A 81 -9.63 3.10 2.13
C GLU A 81 -10.94 3.10 1.32
N ASN A 82 -11.79 2.09 1.53
CA ASN A 82 -13.10 2.05 0.91
C ASN A 82 -13.99 3.17 1.48
N LYS A 83 -14.91 3.68 0.67
CA LYS A 83 -15.88 4.69 1.14
C LYS A 83 -16.62 4.17 2.37
N MET A 84 -16.62 4.94 3.43
CA MET A 84 -17.28 4.61 4.69
C MET A 84 -18.38 5.63 5.00
N ALA A 85 -19.53 5.13 5.47
CA ALA A 85 -20.62 5.97 5.95
C ALA A 85 -20.85 5.77 7.45
N CYS A 86 -21.13 4.54 7.89
CA CYS A 86 -21.48 4.28 9.29
C CYS A 86 -20.27 4.00 10.21
N GLY A 87 -19.19 3.44 9.70
CA GLY A 87 -18.01 3.03 10.49
C GLY A 87 -18.20 1.81 11.40
N VAL A 88 -19.41 1.21 11.42
CA VAL A 88 -19.78 0.13 12.35
C VAL A 88 -20.23 -1.16 11.65
N GLY A 89 -20.10 -1.23 10.34
CA GLY A 89 -20.47 -2.41 9.55
C GLY A 89 -21.94 -2.56 9.23
N ALA A 90 -22.77 -1.54 9.45
CA ALA A 90 -24.22 -1.62 9.26
C ALA A 90 -24.69 -1.24 7.85
N CYS A 91 -24.07 -0.23 7.21
CA CYS A 91 -24.53 0.29 5.92
C CYS A 91 -23.99 -0.46 4.70
N LEU A 92 -23.01 -1.33 4.88
CA LEU A 92 -22.33 -2.12 3.83
C LEU A 92 -21.67 -1.26 2.73
N CYS A 93 -21.44 0.02 3.00
CA CYS A 93 -20.84 0.95 2.02
C CYS A 93 -19.36 0.62 1.72
N CYS A 94 -18.63 0.13 2.71
CA CYS A 94 -17.20 -0.17 2.63
C CYS A 94 -16.87 -1.64 2.37
N VAL A 95 -17.82 -2.41 1.83
CA VAL A 95 -17.62 -3.83 1.60
C VAL A 95 -16.53 -4.10 0.57
N GLU A 96 -15.61 -5.00 0.90
CA GLU A 96 -14.63 -5.60 0.00
C GLU A 96 -14.90 -7.10 -0.15
N LYS A 97 -14.78 -7.61 -1.37
CA LYS A 97 -14.90 -9.04 -1.64
C LYS A 97 -13.59 -9.74 -1.30
N THR A 98 -13.68 -10.75 -0.46
CA THR A 98 -12.52 -11.56 -0.05
C THR A 98 -12.77 -13.04 -0.24
N SER A 99 -11.72 -13.86 -0.13
CA SER A 99 -11.82 -15.32 -0.13
C SER A 99 -12.62 -15.87 1.07
N LYS A 100 -12.81 -15.05 2.10
CA LYS A 100 -13.61 -15.36 3.30
C LYS A 100 -15.05 -14.81 3.21
N GLY A 101 -15.45 -14.33 2.03
CA GLY A 101 -16.73 -13.67 1.82
C GLY A 101 -16.61 -12.14 1.83
N ASN A 102 -17.75 -11.47 1.87
CA ASN A 102 -17.79 -10.03 1.92
C ASN A 102 -17.42 -9.53 3.32
N GLN A 103 -16.43 -8.63 3.41
CA GLN A 103 -15.97 -8.03 4.66
C GLN A 103 -16.20 -6.51 4.65
N CYS A 104 -16.61 -5.97 5.78
CA CYS A 104 -16.74 -4.51 5.96
C CYS A 104 -15.41 -3.93 6.41
N VAL A 105 -14.76 -3.15 5.55
CA VAL A 105 -13.42 -2.58 5.83
C VAL A 105 -13.40 -1.78 7.15
N CYS A 106 -14.48 -1.09 7.49
CA CYS A 106 -14.60 -0.32 8.73
C CYS A 106 -14.62 -1.16 10.02
N LYS A 107 -14.98 -2.45 9.92
CA LYS A 107 -15.12 -3.36 11.06
C LYS A 107 -14.10 -4.50 11.02
N ASP A 108 -13.92 -5.11 9.85
CA ASP A 108 -13.11 -6.31 9.65
C ASP A 108 -11.68 -5.98 9.19
N GLY A 109 -11.45 -4.74 8.74
CA GLY A 109 -10.19 -4.20 8.30
C GLY A 109 -9.72 -3.04 9.22
N PRO A 110 -9.03 -2.00 8.68
CA PRO A 110 -8.77 -1.78 7.25
C PRO A 110 -7.63 -2.64 6.65
N VAL A 111 -6.79 -3.25 7.46
CA VAL A 111 -5.63 -4.00 7.01
C VAL A 111 -6.02 -5.43 6.65
N ILE A 112 -5.78 -5.82 5.41
CA ILE A 112 -6.14 -7.14 4.89
C ILE A 112 -4.93 -7.73 4.16
N ASN A 113 -4.62 -9.01 4.45
CA ASN A 113 -3.58 -9.72 3.72
C ASN A 113 -4.02 -9.96 2.27
N ILE A 114 -3.13 -9.73 1.30
CA ILE A 114 -3.42 -9.84 -0.14
C ILE A 114 -3.94 -11.23 -0.54
N LYS A 115 -3.55 -12.30 0.17
CA LYS A 115 -4.04 -13.67 -0.05
C LYS A 115 -5.55 -13.82 0.18
N ASN A 116 -6.13 -12.92 0.94
CA ASN A 116 -7.57 -12.90 1.20
C ASN A 116 -8.34 -12.02 0.20
N LEU A 117 -7.67 -11.18 -0.57
CA LEU A 117 -8.30 -10.33 -1.58
C LEU A 117 -8.48 -11.07 -2.90
N LEU A 118 -9.60 -10.80 -3.58
CA LEU A 118 -9.88 -11.35 -4.91
C LEU A 118 -9.35 -10.41 -6.01
N TRP A 119 -8.12 -9.94 -5.84
CA TRP A 119 -7.44 -9.15 -6.84
C TRP A 119 -6.73 -10.05 -7.86
N GLU A 120 -6.74 -9.64 -9.10
CA GLU A 120 -5.94 -10.30 -10.16
C GLU A 120 -4.46 -9.89 -10.01
N LEU A 121 -3.69 -10.74 -9.35
CA LEU A 121 -2.27 -10.52 -9.05
C LEU A 121 -1.36 -11.32 -9.99
#